data_a102d1e9a7090eabbbfcd791ae74f164
#
_entry.id   a102d1e9a7090eabbbfcd791ae74f164
#
_cell.length_a   1.000
_cell.length_b   1.000
_cell.length_c   1.000
_cell.angle_alpha   90.00
_cell.angle_beta   90.00
_cell.angle_gamma   90.00
#
_symmetry.space_group_name_H-M   'P 1'
#
loop_
_entity.id
_entity.type
_entity.pdbx_description
1 polymer ?
#
loop_
_entity_poly.entity_id
_entity_poly.type
_entity_poly.pdbx_seq_one_letter_code
_entity_poly.pdbx_strand_id
1 'polypeptide(L)'
;MGESDGEPRRRRGEGPLFETARSGQLGLAYRVFAGTVWVGIVSVWAYRGRHMPPAGVEDDGSRRWVWAGMLAAEVWFGCYWLLTQATRWNLLHRIPFPRRLSQRYHGELPGVDIFVCTADPTIEPPIMVINTVLSAMAYDYPTEKLSVYLSDDGGSAVTLYALLETAIFSKHWIPYCRKCNVQDRSPAAYFGSSVSPQLHLADNDDLAACFASVKKLYEEMEDRIESAAKLGRITEKARSRHESFCQWESFSSKQDHDTILHILIDGGSPGTADCEGCPMPTLVYLAREKRPSHPHHFKAGALNALVPIILTPSSLMSLSRTLGCVLFLNGG
;
A
#
# COMPACT_ATOMS: atom_id res chain seq x y z
N MET A 1 -1.34 51.21 -36.65
CA MET A 1 -2.40 50.56 -35.89
C MET A 1 -2.04 49.08 -35.85
N GLY A 2 -1.20 48.71 -34.93
CA GLY A 2 -0.69 47.32 -34.75
C GLY A 2 -1.22 46.79 -33.42
N GLU A 3 -2.14 45.87 -33.50
CA GLU A 3 -2.62 45.11 -32.42
C GLU A 3 -1.56 44.10 -31.99
N SER A 4 -0.96 44.34 -30.84
CA SER A 4 -0.07 43.38 -30.20
C SER A 4 -0.93 42.35 -29.49
N ASP A 5 -1.04 41.16 -30.06
CA ASP A 5 -1.56 39.98 -29.36
C ASP A 5 -0.76 39.73 -28.09
N GLY A 6 -1.34 40.13 -26.98
CA GLY A 6 -0.80 39.84 -25.64
C GLY A 6 -0.95 38.37 -25.34
N GLU A 7 0.16 37.62 -25.46
CA GLU A 7 0.22 36.28 -24.86
C GLU A 7 -0.23 36.38 -23.38
N PRO A 8 -1.19 35.54 -22.95
CA PRO A 8 -1.61 35.55 -21.54
C PRO A 8 -0.43 35.15 -20.67
N ARG A 9 0.02 36.07 -19.81
CA ARG A 9 1.04 35.79 -18.77
C ARG A 9 0.60 34.54 -17.99
N ARG A 10 1.19 33.40 -18.29
CA ARG A 10 1.04 32.15 -17.51
C ARG A 10 1.39 32.50 -16.07
N ARG A 11 0.39 32.46 -15.18
CA ARG A 11 0.59 32.62 -13.75
C ARG A 11 1.61 31.60 -13.29
N ARG A 12 2.55 31.99 -12.43
CA ARG A 12 3.55 31.09 -11.83
C ARG A 12 2.80 29.95 -11.15
N GLY A 13 2.81 28.76 -11.76
CA GLY A 13 2.06 27.58 -11.28
C GLY A 13 1.16 26.90 -12.33
N GLU A 14 0.91 27.47 -13.50
CA GLU A 14 -0.05 26.98 -14.51
C GLU A 14 0.47 25.86 -15.45
N GLY A 15 1.49 25.09 -15.09
CA GLY A 15 1.88 23.91 -15.83
C GLY A 15 0.96 22.70 -15.52
N PRO A 16 0.91 21.64 -16.34
CA PRO A 16 0.15 20.42 -16.05
C PRO A 16 0.63 19.77 -14.76
N LEU A 17 -0.29 19.07 -14.04
CA LEU A 17 0.05 18.36 -12.79
C LEU A 17 0.93 17.12 -13.06
N PHE A 18 0.92 16.62 -14.27
CA PHE A 18 1.77 15.52 -14.71
C PHE A 18 2.11 15.67 -16.19
N GLU A 19 3.28 15.20 -16.57
CA GLU A 19 3.67 15.03 -17.97
C GLU A 19 3.52 13.58 -18.39
N THR A 20 3.16 13.37 -19.65
CA THR A 20 3.06 12.05 -20.24
C THR A 20 4.30 11.78 -21.07
N ALA A 21 5.18 10.92 -20.56
CA ALA A 21 6.34 10.42 -21.31
C ALA A 21 5.95 9.14 -22.06
N ARG A 22 6.24 9.08 -23.35
CA ARG A 22 6.10 7.87 -24.15
C ARG A 22 7.42 7.10 -24.13
N SER A 23 7.34 5.79 -23.99
CA SER A 23 8.50 4.92 -24.13
C SER A 23 9.06 5.02 -25.58
N GLY A 24 10.31 5.42 -25.69
CA GLY A 24 10.97 5.65 -26.97
C GLY A 24 11.38 4.34 -27.70
N GLN A 25 12.70 4.09 -27.86
CA GLN A 25 13.25 2.96 -28.66
C GLN A 25 12.78 1.57 -28.17
N LEU A 26 12.59 1.35 -26.86
CA LEU A 26 12.05 0.12 -26.31
C LEU A 26 10.64 -0.21 -26.82
N GLY A 27 9.84 0.81 -27.14
CA GLY A 27 8.51 0.64 -27.71
C GLY A 27 8.52 0.03 -29.11
N LEU A 28 9.50 0.41 -29.97
CA LEU A 28 9.63 -0.15 -31.30
C LEU A 28 10.08 -1.62 -31.26
N ALA A 29 11.12 -1.92 -30.48
CA ALA A 29 11.61 -3.30 -30.30
C ALA A 29 10.50 -4.24 -29.80
N TYR A 30 9.72 -3.77 -28.83
CA TYR A 30 8.58 -4.52 -28.32
C TYR A 30 7.51 -4.79 -29.39
N ARG A 31 7.19 -3.78 -30.23
CA ARG A 31 6.20 -3.92 -31.30
C ARG A 31 6.64 -4.93 -32.35
N VAL A 32 7.94 -4.93 -32.69
CA VAL A 32 8.52 -5.92 -33.61
C VAL A 32 8.42 -7.33 -33.01
N PHE A 33 8.81 -7.49 -31.75
CA PHE A 33 8.68 -8.76 -31.03
C PHE A 33 7.21 -9.22 -30.96
N ALA A 34 6.28 -8.35 -30.60
CA ALA A 34 4.86 -8.66 -30.55
C ALA A 34 4.30 -9.08 -31.92
N GLY A 35 4.72 -8.39 -32.98
CA GLY A 35 4.36 -8.76 -34.36
C GLY A 35 4.88 -10.14 -34.76
N THR A 36 6.14 -10.46 -34.42
CA THR A 36 6.74 -11.77 -34.68
C THR A 36 5.98 -12.91 -33.98
N VAL A 37 5.64 -12.71 -32.68
CA VAL A 37 4.84 -13.68 -31.92
C VAL A 37 3.47 -13.86 -32.56
N TRP A 38 2.82 -12.77 -32.99
CA TRP A 38 1.52 -12.84 -33.64
C TRP A 38 1.55 -13.63 -34.94
N VAL A 39 2.57 -13.40 -35.78
CA VAL A 39 2.81 -14.20 -37.01
C VAL A 39 2.97 -15.68 -36.67
N GLY A 40 3.70 -16.00 -35.60
CA GLY A 40 3.83 -17.39 -35.11
C GLY A 40 2.47 -18.02 -34.74
N ILE A 41 1.66 -17.28 -33.97
CA ILE A 41 0.31 -17.76 -33.56
C ILE A 41 -0.56 -18.06 -34.81
N VAL A 42 -0.61 -17.09 -35.74
CA VAL A 42 -1.40 -17.27 -36.98
C VAL A 42 -0.87 -18.42 -37.83
N SER A 43 0.45 -18.64 -37.88
CA SER A 43 1.08 -19.75 -38.58
C SER A 43 0.68 -21.11 -37.97
N VAL A 44 0.60 -21.22 -36.65
CA VAL A 44 0.12 -22.39 -35.94
C VAL A 44 -1.35 -22.68 -36.31
N TRP A 45 -2.21 -21.65 -36.28
CA TRP A 45 -3.62 -21.81 -36.69
C TRP A 45 -3.76 -22.26 -38.12
N ALA A 46 -2.99 -21.66 -39.04
CA ALA A 46 -2.99 -22.03 -40.47
C ALA A 46 -2.50 -23.48 -40.68
N TYR A 47 -1.44 -23.88 -39.97
CA TYR A 47 -0.95 -25.27 -39.98
C TYR A 47 -2.02 -26.24 -39.48
N ARG A 48 -2.63 -25.93 -38.34
CA ARG A 48 -3.67 -26.75 -37.73
C ARG A 48 -4.89 -26.91 -38.64
N GLY A 49 -5.32 -25.83 -39.29
CA GLY A 49 -6.44 -25.84 -40.22
C GLY A 49 -6.17 -26.72 -41.48
N ARG A 50 -4.91 -26.72 -41.99
CA ARG A 50 -4.53 -27.55 -43.12
C ARG A 50 -4.36 -29.04 -42.80
N HIS A 51 -4.12 -29.39 -41.53
CA HIS A 51 -3.88 -30.75 -41.07
C HIS A 51 -5.04 -31.31 -40.24
N MET A 52 -6.26 -31.03 -40.65
CA MET A 52 -7.47 -31.60 -40.04
C MET A 52 -7.49 -33.12 -40.26
N PRO A 53 -7.71 -33.95 -39.23
CA PRO A 53 -7.82 -35.38 -39.37
C PRO A 53 -8.99 -35.79 -40.30
N PRO A 54 -8.77 -36.70 -41.30
CA PRO A 54 -9.84 -37.14 -42.19
C PRO A 54 -10.92 -37.88 -41.38
N ALA A 55 -12.15 -37.88 -41.88
CA ALA A 55 -13.24 -38.69 -41.33
C ALA A 55 -13.03 -40.13 -41.79
N GLY A 56 -12.42 -40.98 -40.95
CA GLY A 56 -12.25 -42.41 -41.24
C GLY A 56 -13.39 -43.24 -40.64
N VAL A 57 -13.70 -44.35 -41.29
CA VAL A 57 -14.79 -45.25 -40.88
C VAL A 57 -14.43 -46.07 -39.64
N GLU A 58 -13.15 -46.11 -39.24
CA GLU A 58 -12.64 -46.87 -38.08
C GLU A 58 -12.35 -46.01 -36.84
N ASP A 59 -12.52 -44.68 -36.92
CA ASP A 59 -12.21 -43.78 -35.81
C ASP A 59 -13.52 -43.34 -35.16
N ASP A 60 -13.68 -43.63 -33.87
CA ASP A 60 -14.85 -43.27 -33.04
C ASP A 60 -15.05 -41.72 -32.88
N GLY A 61 -14.56 -40.95 -33.83
CA GLY A 61 -14.63 -39.47 -33.78
C GLY A 61 -13.74 -38.80 -32.72
N SER A 62 -13.15 -39.60 -31.84
CA SER A 62 -12.34 -39.13 -30.69
C SER A 62 -11.15 -38.24 -31.13
N ARG A 63 -10.45 -38.63 -32.21
CA ARG A 63 -9.30 -37.85 -32.73
C ARG A 63 -9.69 -36.47 -33.23
N ARG A 64 -10.86 -36.34 -33.83
CA ARG A 64 -11.38 -35.04 -34.32
C ARG A 64 -11.78 -34.13 -33.16
N TRP A 65 -12.38 -34.70 -32.10
CA TRP A 65 -12.73 -33.96 -30.92
C TRP A 65 -11.48 -33.46 -30.17
N VAL A 66 -10.45 -34.28 -30.03
CA VAL A 66 -9.16 -33.90 -29.48
C VAL A 66 -8.52 -32.78 -30.30
N TRP A 67 -8.51 -32.93 -31.65
CA TRP A 67 -8.01 -31.90 -32.54
C TRP A 67 -8.78 -30.59 -32.40
N ALA A 68 -10.11 -30.63 -32.36
CA ALA A 68 -10.96 -29.46 -32.18
C ALA A 68 -10.72 -28.77 -30.81
N GLY A 69 -10.58 -29.56 -29.75
CA GLY A 69 -10.26 -29.05 -28.41
C GLY A 69 -8.90 -28.36 -28.37
N MET A 70 -7.88 -28.91 -29.01
CA MET A 70 -6.56 -28.28 -29.13
C MET A 70 -6.63 -27.00 -29.94
N LEU A 71 -7.34 -26.98 -31.07
CA LEU A 71 -7.53 -25.76 -31.87
C LEU A 71 -8.24 -24.66 -31.06
N ALA A 72 -9.30 -25.03 -30.33
CA ALA A 72 -10.02 -24.11 -29.47
C ALA A 72 -9.11 -23.50 -28.39
N ALA A 73 -8.26 -24.29 -27.76
CA ALA A 73 -7.28 -23.84 -26.79
C ALA A 73 -6.23 -22.88 -27.39
N GLU A 74 -5.73 -23.21 -28.60
CA GLU A 74 -4.77 -22.38 -29.33
C GLU A 74 -5.40 -21.03 -29.76
N VAL A 75 -6.64 -21.03 -30.20
CA VAL A 75 -7.39 -19.80 -30.52
C VAL A 75 -7.63 -19.00 -29.28
N TRP A 76 -8.06 -19.62 -28.18
CA TRP A 76 -8.22 -18.95 -26.90
C TRP A 76 -6.93 -18.29 -26.43
N PHE A 77 -5.80 -19.01 -26.47
CA PHE A 77 -4.49 -18.47 -26.12
C PHE A 77 -4.12 -17.26 -26.98
N GLY A 78 -4.34 -17.34 -28.30
CA GLY A 78 -4.07 -16.21 -29.20
C GLY A 78 -4.94 -14.99 -28.91
N CYS A 79 -6.24 -15.19 -28.62
CA CYS A 79 -7.14 -14.10 -28.20
C CYS A 79 -6.70 -13.49 -26.87
N TYR A 80 -6.37 -14.33 -25.89
CA TYR A 80 -5.87 -13.87 -24.59
C TYR A 80 -4.55 -13.07 -24.74
N TRP A 81 -3.63 -13.58 -25.58
CA TRP A 81 -2.39 -12.87 -25.87
C TRP A 81 -2.64 -11.51 -26.49
N LEU A 82 -3.57 -11.39 -27.46
CA LEU A 82 -3.97 -10.09 -28.04
C LEU A 82 -4.51 -9.11 -26.98
N LEU A 83 -5.37 -9.59 -26.09
CA LEU A 83 -5.90 -8.76 -24.99
C LEU A 83 -4.78 -8.24 -24.09
N THR A 84 -3.77 -9.06 -23.80
CA THR A 84 -2.62 -8.63 -23.00
C THR A 84 -1.76 -7.58 -23.72
N GLN A 85 -1.77 -7.55 -25.06
CA GLN A 85 -1.07 -6.52 -25.82
C GLN A 85 -1.77 -5.16 -25.71
N ALA A 86 -3.07 -5.10 -25.54
CA ALA A 86 -3.81 -3.84 -25.41
C ALA A 86 -3.25 -2.95 -24.29
N THR A 87 -2.84 -3.55 -23.18
CA THR A 87 -2.25 -2.83 -22.03
C THR A 87 -0.78 -2.44 -22.23
N ARG A 88 -0.04 -3.14 -23.09
CA ARG A 88 1.41 -2.99 -23.28
C ARG A 88 1.77 -2.21 -24.56
N TRP A 89 0.85 -2.10 -25.51
CA TRP A 89 1.10 -1.52 -26.83
C TRP A 89 1.47 -0.05 -26.78
N ASN A 90 0.90 0.70 -25.84
CA ASN A 90 1.13 2.12 -25.68
C ASN A 90 1.34 2.47 -24.20
N LEU A 91 2.52 2.12 -23.70
CA LEU A 91 2.87 2.40 -22.31
C LEU A 91 3.08 3.91 -22.15
N LEU A 92 2.19 4.50 -21.38
CA LEU A 92 2.26 5.91 -21.00
C LEU A 92 2.80 6.01 -19.56
N HIS A 93 3.96 6.61 -19.41
CA HIS A 93 4.51 6.94 -18.10
C HIS A 93 4.05 8.36 -17.74
N ARG A 94 3.42 8.51 -16.59
CA ARG A 94 3.04 9.81 -16.06
C ARG A 94 4.08 10.24 -15.03
N ILE A 95 4.72 11.35 -15.28
CA ILE A 95 5.68 11.98 -14.36
C ILE A 95 4.90 13.03 -13.57
N PRO A 96 4.59 12.82 -12.28
CA PRO A 96 3.84 13.78 -11.47
C PRO A 96 4.74 14.93 -11.02
N PHE A 97 4.13 16.09 -10.80
CA PHE A 97 4.76 17.27 -10.20
C PHE A 97 4.12 17.58 -8.84
N PRO A 98 4.54 16.91 -7.75
CA PRO A 98 3.92 17.06 -6.42
C PRO A 98 3.91 18.50 -5.92
N ARG A 99 4.98 19.26 -6.18
CA ARG A 99 5.07 20.68 -5.79
C ARG A 99 3.98 21.54 -6.43
N ARG A 100 3.60 21.27 -7.68
CA ARG A 100 2.51 21.99 -8.36
C ARG A 100 1.15 21.64 -7.76
N LEU A 101 0.96 20.37 -7.37
CA LEU A 101 -0.25 19.91 -6.67
C LEU A 101 -0.40 20.60 -5.33
N SER A 102 0.63 20.58 -4.51
CA SER A 102 0.64 21.24 -3.20
C SER A 102 0.39 22.76 -3.31
N GLN A 103 1.04 23.44 -4.25
CA GLN A 103 0.85 24.89 -4.44
C GLN A 103 -0.56 25.29 -4.87
N ARG A 104 -1.26 24.44 -5.62
CA ARG A 104 -2.59 24.75 -6.15
C ARG A 104 -3.73 24.33 -5.25
N TYR A 105 -3.59 23.18 -4.62
CA TYR A 105 -4.69 22.48 -3.97
C TYR A 105 -4.44 22.16 -2.50
N HIS A 106 -3.46 22.82 -1.87
CA HIS A 106 -3.08 22.51 -0.47
C HIS A 106 -4.28 22.47 0.48
N GLY A 107 -5.21 23.43 0.39
CA GLY A 107 -6.42 23.47 1.21
C GLY A 107 -7.56 22.55 0.72
N GLU A 108 -7.55 22.13 -0.55
CA GLU A 108 -8.62 21.39 -1.21
C GLU A 108 -8.31 19.90 -1.39
N LEU A 109 -7.14 19.44 -0.91
CA LEU A 109 -6.79 18.03 -1.00
C LEU A 109 -7.84 17.16 -0.29
N PRO A 110 -8.27 16.03 -0.88
CA PRO A 110 -9.24 15.14 -0.26
C PRO A 110 -8.65 14.46 0.98
N GLY A 111 -9.50 13.91 1.85
CA GLY A 111 -9.05 12.97 2.87
C GLY A 111 -8.50 11.70 2.22
N VAL A 112 -7.49 11.08 2.80
CA VAL A 112 -6.90 9.82 2.32
C VAL A 112 -6.91 8.81 3.45
N ASP A 113 -7.54 7.66 3.20
CA ASP A 113 -7.56 6.52 4.09
C ASP A 113 -6.68 5.42 3.49
N ILE A 114 -5.64 5.00 4.22
CA ILE A 114 -4.70 3.97 3.80
C ILE A 114 -4.96 2.71 4.60
N PHE A 115 -5.24 1.60 3.90
CA PHE A 115 -5.45 0.30 4.52
C PHE A 115 -4.23 -0.58 4.37
N VAL A 116 -3.67 -0.97 5.51
CA VAL A 116 -2.62 -1.98 5.61
C VAL A 116 -3.29 -3.25 6.13
N CYS A 117 -3.23 -4.34 5.36
CA CYS A 117 -3.82 -5.60 5.75
C CYS A 117 -2.73 -6.60 6.10
N THR A 118 -2.89 -7.28 7.22
CA THR A 118 -2.05 -8.41 7.64
C THR A 118 -2.92 -9.56 8.12
N ALA A 119 -2.44 -10.79 8.03
CA ALA A 119 -3.22 -11.97 8.36
C ALA A 119 -2.52 -12.89 9.35
N ASP A 120 -1.24 -13.13 9.19
CA ASP A 120 -0.50 -14.09 10.02
C ASP A 120 0.88 -13.52 10.41
N PRO A 121 1.12 -13.28 11.71
CA PRO A 121 2.39 -12.74 12.18
C PRO A 121 3.59 -13.67 11.99
N THR A 122 3.37 -14.93 11.60
CA THR A 122 4.45 -15.87 11.28
C THR A 122 4.91 -15.74 9.84
N ILE A 123 4.01 -15.36 8.93
CA ILE A 123 4.29 -15.14 7.50
C ILE A 123 4.66 -13.67 7.26
N GLU A 124 3.93 -12.77 7.91
CA GLU A 124 4.13 -11.33 7.87
C GLU A 124 4.58 -10.83 9.25
N PRO A 125 5.91 -10.84 9.54
CA PRO A 125 6.42 -10.45 10.84
C PRO A 125 5.94 -9.06 11.25
N PRO A 126 5.52 -8.85 12.52
CA PRO A 126 5.01 -7.56 12.99
C PRO A 126 5.93 -6.38 12.69
N ILE A 127 7.25 -6.58 12.76
CA ILE A 127 8.23 -5.52 12.43
C ILE A 127 8.13 -5.07 10.97
N MET A 128 7.88 -5.97 10.04
CA MET A 128 7.70 -5.63 8.63
C MET A 128 6.40 -4.85 8.40
N VAL A 129 5.33 -5.28 9.05
CA VAL A 129 4.01 -4.62 8.99
C VAL A 129 4.09 -3.18 9.51
N ILE A 130 4.74 -2.96 10.66
CA ILE A 130 4.85 -1.62 11.25
C ILE A 130 5.73 -0.67 10.44
N ASN A 131 6.75 -1.19 9.74
CA ASN A 131 7.55 -0.38 8.83
C ASN A 131 6.71 0.13 7.65
N THR A 132 5.77 -0.68 7.15
CA THR A 132 4.78 -0.25 6.14
C THR A 132 3.85 0.81 6.71
N VAL A 133 3.35 0.64 7.93
CA VAL A 133 2.50 1.63 8.62
C VAL A 133 3.25 2.95 8.80
N LEU A 134 4.48 2.93 9.31
CA LEU A 134 5.32 4.12 9.52
C LEU A 134 5.62 4.84 8.20
N SER A 135 5.86 4.08 7.14
CA SER A 135 6.06 4.64 5.80
C SER A 135 4.81 5.39 5.32
N ALA A 136 3.62 4.80 5.52
CA ALA A 136 2.35 5.40 5.14
C ALA A 136 2.03 6.66 5.97
N MET A 137 2.25 6.61 7.29
CA MET A 137 2.04 7.75 8.20
C MET A 137 2.97 8.92 7.90
N ALA A 138 4.16 8.64 7.37
CA ALA A 138 5.17 9.65 7.06
C ALA A 138 4.99 10.28 5.67
N TYR A 139 3.93 10.00 4.92
CA TYR A 139 3.70 10.62 3.61
C TYR A 139 3.64 12.14 3.72
N ASP A 140 4.15 12.82 2.69
CA ASP A 140 4.07 14.28 2.55
C ASP A 140 2.64 14.68 2.13
N TYR A 141 1.74 14.59 3.11
CA TYR A 141 0.31 14.88 2.97
C TYR A 141 -0.18 15.60 4.24
N PRO A 142 -1.21 16.47 4.15
CA PRO A 142 -1.79 17.09 5.33
C PRO A 142 -2.21 16.06 6.36
N THR A 143 -1.62 16.10 7.54
CA THR A 143 -1.78 15.06 8.58
C THR A 143 -3.21 14.92 9.06
N GLU A 144 -3.96 16.03 9.12
CA GLU A 144 -5.37 16.07 9.46
C GLU A 144 -6.29 15.40 8.41
N LYS A 145 -5.75 15.14 7.21
CA LYS A 145 -6.45 14.49 6.09
C LYS A 145 -5.94 13.08 5.81
N LEU A 146 -5.00 12.58 6.60
CA LEU A 146 -4.39 11.27 6.45
C LEU A 146 -4.80 10.35 7.59
N SER A 147 -5.30 9.17 7.24
CA SER A 147 -5.57 8.10 8.20
C SER A 147 -5.00 6.78 7.73
N VAL A 148 -4.40 6.07 8.66
CA VAL A 148 -3.82 4.75 8.42
C VAL A 148 -4.56 3.74 9.31
N TYR A 149 -5.06 2.69 8.67
CA TYR A 149 -5.80 1.61 9.31
C TYR A 149 -5.00 0.32 9.14
N LEU A 150 -4.64 -0.30 10.25
CA LEU A 150 -4.10 -1.65 10.23
C LEU A 150 -5.24 -2.64 10.47
N SER A 151 -5.58 -3.42 9.43
CA SER A 151 -6.53 -4.53 9.50
C SER A 151 -5.79 -5.83 9.76
N ASP A 152 -5.85 -6.31 10.99
CA ASP A 152 -5.24 -7.57 11.43
C ASP A 152 -6.27 -8.71 11.37
N ASP A 153 -6.27 -9.47 10.27
CA ASP A 153 -7.18 -10.59 10.08
C ASP A 153 -6.77 -11.82 10.91
N GLY A 154 -5.55 -11.84 11.42
CA GLY A 154 -5.04 -12.86 12.35
C GLY A 154 -5.41 -12.61 13.80
N GLY A 155 -5.86 -11.41 14.15
CA GLY A 155 -6.19 -11.04 15.53
C GLY A 155 -5.02 -11.29 16.49
N SER A 156 -3.83 -10.76 16.20
CA SER A 156 -2.61 -11.04 16.98
C SER A 156 -2.33 -9.96 18.02
N ALA A 157 -2.30 -10.37 19.30
CA ALA A 157 -1.90 -9.47 20.36
C ALA A 157 -0.49 -8.90 20.18
N VAL A 158 0.42 -9.65 19.52
CA VAL A 158 1.77 -9.20 19.22
C VAL A 158 1.74 -8.12 18.14
N THR A 159 0.86 -8.23 17.14
CA THR A 159 0.66 -7.21 16.10
C THR A 159 0.09 -5.93 16.71
N LEU A 160 -0.89 -6.02 17.62
CA LEU A 160 -1.38 -4.86 18.35
C LEU A 160 -0.27 -4.21 19.18
N TYR A 161 0.52 -5.02 19.90
CA TYR A 161 1.64 -4.51 20.67
C TYR A 161 2.66 -3.75 19.81
N ALA A 162 3.02 -4.35 18.67
CA ALA A 162 3.92 -3.71 17.72
C ALA A 162 3.37 -2.35 17.23
N LEU A 163 2.05 -2.26 16.97
CA LEU A 163 1.44 -1.02 16.55
C LEU A 163 1.37 0.03 17.67
N LEU A 164 1.21 -0.39 18.93
CA LEU A 164 1.28 0.52 20.09
C LEU A 164 2.68 1.12 20.26
N GLU A 165 3.72 0.31 20.15
CA GLU A 165 5.11 0.80 20.16
C GLU A 165 5.38 1.73 18.96
N THR A 166 4.80 1.41 17.80
CA THR A 166 4.84 2.24 16.58
C THR A 166 4.21 3.61 16.79
N ALA A 167 3.08 3.67 17.48
CA ALA A 167 2.41 4.94 17.78
C ALA A 167 3.28 5.87 18.64
N ILE A 168 4.10 5.30 19.54
CA ILE A 168 5.06 6.06 20.34
C ILE A 168 6.22 6.53 19.46
N PHE A 169 6.81 5.65 18.68
CA PHE A 169 7.96 5.97 17.83
C PHE A 169 7.62 6.96 16.72
N SER A 170 6.42 6.89 16.16
CA SER A 170 5.96 7.76 15.07
C SER A 170 6.03 9.26 15.43
N LYS A 171 5.91 9.59 16.73
CA LYS A 171 6.06 10.97 17.23
C LYS A 171 7.45 11.55 16.99
N HIS A 172 8.45 10.73 16.83
CA HIS A 172 9.84 11.12 16.53
C HIS A 172 10.18 10.92 15.04
N TRP A 173 9.65 9.87 14.43
CA TRP A 173 9.93 9.52 13.04
C TRP A 173 9.34 10.49 12.04
N ILE A 174 8.07 10.89 12.21
CA ILE A 174 7.38 11.77 11.26
C ILE A 174 8.03 13.16 11.19
N PRO A 175 8.31 13.87 12.31
CA PRO A 175 9.02 15.15 12.25
C PRO A 175 10.44 15.00 11.70
N TYR A 176 11.14 13.91 12.04
CA TYR A 176 12.45 13.63 11.46
C TYR A 176 12.38 13.52 9.93
N CYS A 177 11.41 12.76 9.38
CA CYS A 177 11.19 12.65 7.94
C CYS A 177 10.93 13.99 7.26
N ARG A 178 10.16 14.86 7.91
CA ARG A 178 9.89 16.22 7.41
C ARG A 178 11.13 17.09 7.42
N LYS A 179 11.85 17.10 8.53
CA LYS A 179 13.05 17.94 8.72
C LYS A 179 14.19 17.54 7.77
N CYS A 180 14.41 16.25 7.60
CA CYS A 180 15.49 15.71 6.77
C CYS A 180 15.07 15.42 5.32
N ASN A 181 13.81 15.70 4.92
CA ASN A 181 13.25 15.39 3.60
C ASN A 181 13.56 13.94 3.16
N VAL A 182 13.33 13.00 4.08
CA VAL A 182 13.62 11.57 3.88
C VAL A 182 12.81 11.04 2.70
N GLN A 183 13.48 10.38 1.74
CA GLN A 183 12.84 9.78 0.58
C GLN A 183 12.27 8.39 0.92
N ASP A 184 13.09 7.55 1.54
CA ASP A 184 12.69 6.21 1.98
C ASP A 184 12.03 6.30 3.35
N ARG A 185 10.71 6.40 3.33
CA ARG A 185 9.90 6.64 4.52
C ARG A 185 9.72 5.41 5.43
N SER A 186 10.22 4.26 5.03
CA SER A 186 10.32 3.07 5.88
C SER A 186 11.58 3.15 6.73
N PRO A 187 11.48 3.14 8.08
CA PRO A 187 12.67 3.20 8.94
C PRO A 187 13.68 2.09 8.66
N ALA A 188 13.21 0.84 8.46
CA ALA A 188 14.07 -0.29 8.13
C ALA A 188 14.88 -0.06 6.85
N ALA A 189 14.24 0.44 5.78
CA ALA A 189 14.92 0.74 4.53
C ALA A 189 15.89 1.92 4.70
N TYR A 190 15.48 2.95 5.41
CA TYR A 190 16.29 4.14 5.64
C TYR A 190 17.54 3.88 6.46
N PHE A 191 17.42 3.18 7.61
CA PHE A 191 18.55 2.88 8.47
C PHE A 191 19.40 1.69 7.97
N GLY A 192 18.81 0.79 7.17
CA GLY A 192 19.49 -0.37 6.57
C GLY A 192 20.23 -0.06 5.27
N SER A 193 19.99 1.09 4.63
CA SER A 193 20.66 1.44 3.40
C SER A 193 22.12 1.80 3.65
N SER A 194 23.04 1.15 2.93
CA SER A 194 24.49 1.45 2.95
C SER A 194 24.85 2.78 2.26
N VAL A 195 23.92 3.33 1.47
CA VAL A 195 24.03 4.68 0.90
C VAL A 195 23.55 5.66 1.96
N SER A 196 24.42 5.90 2.90
CA SER A 196 24.16 6.67 4.10
C SER A 196 23.62 8.07 3.83
N PRO A 197 22.63 8.48 4.62
CA PRO A 197 22.33 9.90 4.84
C PRO A 197 23.56 10.69 5.32
N GLN A 198 24.61 10.00 5.75
CA GLN A 198 25.86 10.57 6.26
C GLN A 198 26.52 11.60 5.35
N LEU A 199 26.31 11.54 4.03
CA LEU A 199 26.87 12.53 3.10
C LEU A 199 26.21 13.91 3.24
N HIS A 200 24.94 13.97 3.68
CA HIS A 200 24.21 15.22 3.95
C HIS A 200 24.22 15.63 5.42
N LEU A 201 24.62 14.69 6.31
CA LEU A 201 24.71 14.92 7.77
C LEU A 201 26.10 15.39 8.21
N ALA A 202 27.14 15.20 7.36
CA ALA A 202 28.52 15.52 7.70
C ALA A 202 28.79 17.01 8.00
N ASP A 203 27.94 17.91 7.50
CA ASP A 203 28.11 19.35 7.67
C ASP A 203 27.23 19.97 8.78
N ASN A 204 26.45 19.14 9.53
CA ASN A 204 25.53 19.65 10.55
C ASN A 204 25.44 18.70 11.75
N ASP A 205 26.13 19.05 12.82
CA ASP A 205 26.19 18.28 14.08
C ASP A 205 24.81 18.05 14.71
N ASP A 206 23.88 19.00 14.60
CA ASP A 206 22.53 18.87 15.13
C ASP A 206 21.71 17.79 14.39
N LEU A 207 21.89 17.70 13.07
CA LEU A 207 21.21 16.66 12.27
C LEU A 207 21.82 15.29 12.55
N ALA A 208 23.12 15.20 12.74
CA ALA A 208 23.82 13.96 13.10
C ALA A 208 23.36 13.44 14.47
N ALA A 209 23.23 14.33 15.46
CA ALA A 209 22.72 13.97 16.77
C ALA A 209 21.25 13.53 16.72
N CYS A 210 20.42 14.21 15.93
CA CYS A 210 19.03 13.84 15.70
C CYS A 210 18.91 12.45 15.04
N PHE A 211 19.72 12.19 14.00
CA PHE A 211 19.79 10.89 13.34
C PHE A 211 20.15 9.76 14.33
N ALA A 212 21.21 9.96 15.13
CA ALA A 212 21.64 8.96 16.11
C ALA A 212 20.56 8.68 17.16
N SER A 213 19.85 9.73 17.61
CA SER A 213 18.76 9.59 18.57
C SER A 213 17.58 8.82 17.99
N VAL A 214 17.11 9.18 16.79
CA VAL A 214 15.96 8.50 16.15
C VAL A 214 16.30 7.06 15.78
N LYS A 215 17.52 6.81 15.29
CA LYS A 215 18.00 5.46 15.00
C LYS A 215 17.99 4.59 16.26
N LYS A 216 18.49 5.09 17.37
CA LYS A 216 18.49 4.38 18.65
C LYS A 216 17.07 4.04 19.12
N LEU A 217 16.13 5.00 19.00
CA LEU A 217 14.72 4.76 19.34
C LEU A 217 14.10 3.68 18.46
N TYR A 218 14.46 3.65 17.16
CA TYR A 218 13.99 2.61 16.24
C TYR A 218 14.54 1.23 16.63
N GLU A 219 15.85 1.11 16.87
CA GLU A 219 16.50 -0.15 17.28
C GLU A 219 15.91 -0.67 18.61
N GLU A 220 15.69 0.20 19.59
CA GLU A 220 15.03 -0.18 20.85
C GLU A 220 13.59 -0.65 20.66
N MET A 221 12.82 -0.03 19.77
CA MET A 221 11.46 -0.45 19.41
C MET A 221 11.50 -1.81 18.70
N GLU A 222 12.36 -1.97 17.71
CA GLU A 222 12.55 -3.21 16.95
C GLU A 222 12.88 -4.38 17.87
N ASP A 223 13.86 -4.22 18.77
CA ASP A 223 14.25 -5.23 19.76
C ASP A 223 13.07 -5.66 20.64
N ARG A 224 12.24 -4.71 21.11
CA ARG A 224 11.05 -5.02 21.91
C ARG A 224 10.02 -5.81 21.13
N ILE A 225 9.76 -5.43 19.89
CA ILE A 225 8.79 -6.09 19.02
C ILE A 225 9.26 -7.49 18.64
N GLU A 226 10.54 -7.63 18.24
CA GLU A 226 11.10 -8.94 17.90
C GLU A 226 11.13 -9.89 19.11
N SER A 227 11.46 -9.38 20.28
CA SER A 227 11.42 -10.18 21.51
C SER A 227 10.04 -10.70 21.80
N ALA A 228 8.99 -9.86 21.64
CA ALA A 228 7.60 -10.29 21.81
C ALA A 228 7.17 -11.29 20.73
N ALA A 229 7.61 -11.08 19.49
CA ALA A 229 7.31 -11.99 18.38
C ALA A 229 7.96 -13.36 18.57
N LYS A 230 9.24 -13.41 18.98
CA LYS A 230 9.97 -14.67 19.30
C LYS A 230 9.35 -15.43 20.45
N LEU A 231 8.83 -14.73 21.47
CA LEU A 231 8.11 -15.35 22.59
C LEU A 231 6.68 -15.78 22.23
N GLY A 232 6.13 -15.31 21.13
CA GLY A 232 4.75 -15.53 20.73
C GLY A 232 3.70 -14.96 21.72
N ARG A 233 4.13 -14.15 22.69
CA ARG A 233 3.30 -13.54 23.74
C ARG A 233 3.89 -12.24 24.23
N ILE A 234 3.04 -11.41 24.79
CA ILE A 234 3.43 -10.15 25.41
C ILE A 234 3.71 -10.40 26.90
N THR A 235 4.81 -9.84 27.42
CA THR A 235 5.13 -9.90 28.84
C THR A 235 4.14 -9.06 29.64
N GLU A 236 3.82 -9.47 30.88
CA GLU A 236 2.92 -8.72 31.77
C GLU A 236 3.38 -7.26 31.97
N LYS A 237 4.68 -7.03 32.05
CA LYS A 237 5.28 -5.69 32.12
C LYS A 237 5.00 -4.84 30.87
N ALA A 238 5.00 -5.45 29.68
CA ALA A 238 4.67 -4.76 28.44
C ALA A 238 3.15 -4.54 28.32
N ARG A 239 2.33 -5.53 28.77
CA ARG A 239 0.88 -5.45 28.77
C ARG A 239 0.37 -4.35 29.71
N SER A 240 0.94 -4.22 30.91
CA SER A 240 0.53 -3.19 31.89
C SER A 240 0.85 -1.74 31.48
N ARG A 241 1.67 -1.55 30.45
CA ARG A 241 1.95 -0.20 29.90
C ARG A 241 0.84 0.31 28.97
N HIS A 242 -0.06 -0.56 28.51
CA HIS A 242 -1.05 -0.23 27.49
C HIS A 242 -2.43 -0.71 27.93
N GLU A 243 -3.31 0.21 28.27
CA GLU A 243 -4.71 -0.09 28.63
C GLU A 243 -5.50 -0.75 27.49
N SER A 244 -5.01 -0.62 26.24
CA SER A 244 -5.64 -1.18 25.05
C SER A 244 -5.80 -2.70 25.06
N PHE A 245 -5.09 -3.41 25.96
CA PHE A 245 -5.21 -4.87 26.08
C PHE A 245 -6.45 -5.35 26.85
N CYS A 246 -7.20 -4.48 27.52
CA CYS A 246 -8.41 -4.88 28.25
C CYS A 246 -9.46 -5.52 27.32
N GLN A 247 -9.58 -5.06 26.08
CA GLN A 247 -10.51 -5.67 25.10
C GLN A 247 -10.10 -7.08 24.68
N TRP A 248 -8.85 -7.48 24.91
CA TRP A 248 -8.35 -8.82 24.62
C TRP A 248 -8.67 -9.84 25.72
N GLU A 249 -9.27 -9.43 26.83
CA GLU A 249 -9.70 -10.34 27.89
C GLU A 249 -10.87 -11.22 27.43
N SER A 250 -11.71 -10.72 26.52
CA SER A 250 -12.82 -11.47 25.91
C SER A 250 -12.41 -12.26 24.65
N PHE A 251 -11.14 -12.22 24.26
CA PHE A 251 -10.65 -12.92 23.09
C PHE A 251 -10.52 -14.42 23.34
N SER A 252 -11.45 -15.20 22.79
CA SER A 252 -11.50 -16.65 22.97
C SER A 252 -10.49 -17.37 22.08
N SER A 253 -10.47 -17.03 20.79
CA SER A 253 -9.55 -17.61 19.80
C SER A 253 -9.44 -16.74 18.56
N LYS A 254 -8.43 -16.98 17.72
CA LYS A 254 -8.27 -16.31 16.41
C LYS A 254 -9.45 -16.52 15.45
N GLN A 255 -10.31 -17.49 15.73
CA GLN A 255 -11.46 -17.86 14.87
C GLN A 255 -12.81 -17.50 15.50
N ASP A 256 -12.82 -17.06 16.77
CA ASP A 256 -14.03 -16.71 17.50
C ASP A 256 -13.75 -15.56 18.46
N HIS A 257 -14.02 -14.35 18.01
CA HIS A 257 -13.89 -13.12 18.80
C HIS A 257 -14.74 -12.00 18.21
N ASP A 258 -15.11 -11.06 19.05
CA ASP A 258 -15.78 -9.82 18.64
C ASP A 258 -14.81 -8.89 17.91
N THR A 259 -15.36 -7.88 17.22
CA THR A 259 -14.56 -6.83 16.61
C THR A 259 -13.74 -6.09 17.66
N ILE A 260 -12.43 -6.01 17.45
CA ILE A 260 -11.52 -5.21 18.28
C ILE A 260 -11.11 -3.99 17.47
N LEU A 261 -11.46 -2.80 17.96
CA LEU A 261 -11.15 -1.54 17.32
C LEU A 261 -10.45 -0.62 18.32
N HIS A 262 -9.23 -0.21 17.99
CA HIS A 262 -8.47 0.75 18.79
C HIS A 262 -8.02 1.94 17.96
N ILE A 263 -8.37 3.14 18.39
CA ILE A 263 -7.79 4.38 17.87
C ILE A 263 -6.54 4.67 18.69
N LEU A 264 -5.38 4.46 18.10
CA LEU A 264 -4.09 4.64 18.77
C LEU A 264 -3.59 6.09 18.71
N ILE A 265 -3.90 6.74 17.59
CA ILE A 265 -3.64 8.16 17.38
C ILE A 265 -4.88 8.76 16.74
N ASP A 266 -5.49 9.72 17.39
CA ASP A 266 -6.61 10.48 16.84
C ASP A 266 -6.10 11.83 16.30
N GLY A 267 -5.85 11.88 15.00
CA GLY A 267 -5.34 13.09 14.33
C GLY A 267 -6.30 14.28 14.33
N GLY A 268 -7.58 14.05 14.67
CA GLY A 268 -8.59 15.11 14.84
C GLY A 268 -8.61 15.72 16.24
N SER A 269 -7.94 15.09 17.21
CA SER A 269 -7.93 15.54 18.59
C SER A 269 -6.86 16.60 18.83
N PRO A 270 -7.20 17.75 19.47
CA PRO A 270 -6.25 18.85 19.71
C PRO A 270 -5.05 18.49 20.59
N GLY A 271 -5.13 17.36 21.32
CA GLY A 271 -4.05 16.89 22.20
C GLY A 271 -3.05 15.93 21.56
N THR A 272 -3.26 15.57 20.29
CA THR A 272 -2.44 14.58 19.60
C THR A 272 -1.40 15.27 18.71
N ALA A 273 -0.22 15.49 19.28
CA ALA A 273 0.88 16.13 18.58
C ALA A 273 2.15 15.25 18.62
N ASP A 274 3.03 15.48 17.66
CA ASP A 274 4.38 14.91 17.65
C ASP A 274 5.32 15.65 18.63
N CYS A 275 6.59 15.29 18.69
CA CYS A 275 7.56 15.91 19.59
C CYS A 275 7.88 17.39 19.25
N GLU A 276 7.49 17.86 18.07
CA GLU A 276 7.63 19.26 17.65
C GLU A 276 6.32 20.06 17.79
N GLY A 277 5.25 19.43 18.31
CA GLY A 277 3.95 20.05 18.49
C GLY A 277 3.09 20.11 17.23
N CYS A 278 3.48 19.39 16.16
CA CYS A 278 2.70 19.33 14.93
C CYS A 278 1.64 18.21 15.00
N PRO A 279 0.47 18.39 14.33
CA PRO A 279 -0.57 17.36 14.32
C PRO A 279 -0.07 16.06 13.68
N MET A 280 -0.58 14.93 14.19
CA MET A 280 -0.27 13.58 13.75
C MET A 280 -1.38 13.02 12.83
N PRO A 281 -1.08 12.12 11.89
CA PRO A 281 -2.12 11.40 11.18
C PRO A 281 -2.86 10.43 12.11
N THR A 282 -4.11 10.11 11.76
CA THR A 282 -4.89 9.12 12.51
C THR A 282 -4.32 7.72 12.30
N LEU A 283 -4.18 6.95 13.39
CA LEU A 283 -3.75 5.56 13.38
C LEU A 283 -4.77 4.68 14.09
N VAL A 284 -5.27 3.66 13.39
CA VAL A 284 -6.31 2.77 13.89
C VAL A 284 -5.88 1.32 13.72
N TYR A 285 -6.09 0.51 14.76
CA TYR A 285 -6.02 -0.95 14.71
C TYR A 285 -7.42 -1.54 14.62
N LEU A 286 -7.59 -2.51 13.73
CA LEU A 286 -8.82 -3.26 13.58
C LEU A 286 -8.54 -4.75 13.47
N ALA A 287 -9.08 -5.56 14.40
CA ALA A 287 -9.30 -6.98 14.17
C ALA A 287 -10.81 -7.19 13.99
N ARG A 288 -11.24 -7.59 12.80
CA ARG A 288 -12.65 -7.77 12.49
C ARG A 288 -13.23 -8.96 13.25
N GLU A 289 -14.54 -8.95 13.50
CA GLU A 289 -15.25 -10.08 14.08
C GLU A 289 -14.97 -11.39 13.32
N LYS A 290 -14.73 -12.44 14.08
CA LYS A 290 -14.57 -13.81 13.58
C LYS A 290 -15.57 -14.73 14.28
N ARG A 291 -16.24 -15.59 13.48
CA ARG A 291 -17.15 -16.63 13.95
C ARG A 291 -16.92 -17.92 13.19
N PRO A 292 -16.83 -19.08 13.86
CA PRO A 292 -16.59 -20.37 13.20
C PRO A 292 -17.68 -20.76 12.19
N SER A 293 -18.91 -20.25 12.39
CA SER A 293 -20.06 -20.56 11.54
C SER A 293 -20.17 -19.74 10.26
N HIS A 294 -19.31 -18.73 10.06
CA HIS A 294 -19.38 -17.81 8.90
C HIS A 294 -18.13 -17.85 8.04
N PRO A 295 -18.27 -17.89 6.71
CA PRO A 295 -17.13 -17.74 5.81
C PRO A 295 -16.63 -16.29 5.84
N HIS A 296 -15.33 -16.09 6.10
CA HIS A 296 -14.74 -14.76 6.29
C HIS A 296 -14.11 -14.17 5.03
N HIS A 297 -14.03 -14.93 3.93
CA HIS A 297 -13.55 -14.48 2.62
C HIS A 297 -12.16 -13.78 2.62
N PHE A 298 -11.28 -14.19 3.53
CA PHE A 298 -9.89 -13.70 3.61
C PHE A 298 -9.78 -12.17 3.43
N LYS A 299 -8.88 -11.72 2.58
CA LYS A 299 -8.61 -10.29 2.31
C LYS A 299 -9.85 -9.51 1.85
N ALA A 300 -10.68 -10.09 1.00
CA ALA A 300 -11.91 -9.41 0.55
C ALA A 300 -12.85 -9.10 1.71
N GLY A 301 -13.01 -10.05 2.65
CA GLY A 301 -13.81 -9.82 3.85
C GLY A 301 -13.17 -8.81 4.81
N ALA A 302 -11.84 -8.80 4.96
CA ALA A 302 -11.14 -7.81 5.76
C ALA A 302 -11.35 -6.39 5.22
N LEU A 303 -11.25 -6.22 3.90
CA LEU A 303 -11.50 -4.94 3.23
C LEU A 303 -12.97 -4.50 3.36
N ASN A 304 -13.91 -5.42 3.19
CA ASN A 304 -15.34 -5.13 3.36
C ASN A 304 -15.69 -4.70 4.79
N ALA A 305 -14.99 -5.21 5.80
CA ALA A 305 -15.19 -4.81 7.18
C ALA A 305 -14.72 -3.39 7.49
N LEU A 306 -13.78 -2.86 6.71
CA LEU A 306 -13.28 -1.48 6.84
C LEU A 306 -14.25 -0.44 6.25
N VAL A 307 -14.98 -0.79 5.19
CA VAL A 307 -15.89 0.13 4.49
C VAL A 307 -16.95 0.75 5.41
N PRO A 308 -17.70 -0.01 6.24
CA PRO A 308 -18.69 0.59 7.14
C PRO A 308 -18.06 1.50 8.21
N ILE A 309 -16.86 1.21 8.67
CA ILE A 309 -16.17 2.02 9.69
C ILE A 309 -15.89 3.44 9.16
N ILE A 310 -15.61 3.56 7.87
CA ILE A 310 -15.34 4.85 7.21
C ILE A 310 -16.64 5.58 6.90
N LEU A 311 -17.67 4.84 6.47
CA LEU A 311 -18.95 5.41 6.03
C LEU A 311 -19.90 5.77 7.17
N THR A 312 -19.67 5.26 8.39
CA THR A 312 -20.53 5.59 9.55
C THR A 312 -20.02 6.87 10.22
N PRO A 313 -20.77 7.99 10.10
CA PRO A 313 -20.43 9.24 10.80
C PRO A 313 -20.79 9.18 12.29
N SER A 314 -20.87 7.99 12.89
CA SER A 314 -21.41 7.83 14.25
C SER A 314 -20.35 7.95 15.32
N SER A 315 -20.49 8.95 16.12
CA SER A 315 -20.22 9.06 17.57
C SER A 315 -18.82 8.73 18.15
N LEU A 316 -17.91 8.12 17.43
CA LEU A 316 -16.53 7.88 17.88
C LEU A 316 -15.48 8.69 17.08
N MET A 317 -15.85 9.18 15.91
CA MET A 317 -15.00 10.06 15.10
C MET A 317 -15.85 11.18 14.53
N SER A 318 -15.70 12.40 15.02
CA SER A 318 -16.25 13.61 14.39
C SER A 318 -15.47 13.93 13.11
N LEU A 319 -15.39 12.97 12.22
CA LEU A 319 -14.73 13.13 10.93
C LEU A 319 -15.81 13.35 9.87
N SER A 320 -16.12 14.61 9.60
CA SER A 320 -16.76 15.04 8.35
C SER A 320 -15.80 14.78 7.19
N ARG A 321 -15.63 13.52 6.80
CA ARG A 321 -14.82 13.14 5.64
C ARG A 321 -15.71 12.99 4.44
N THR A 322 -15.61 13.95 3.55
CA THR A 322 -15.98 13.79 2.14
C THR A 322 -15.23 12.56 1.61
N LEU A 323 -15.90 11.67 0.88
CA LEU A 323 -15.31 10.48 0.27
C LEU A 323 -13.89 10.76 -0.26
N GLY A 324 -12.90 10.27 0.45
CA GLY A 324 -11.49 10.41 0.11
C GLY A 324 -11.01 9.25 -0.76
N CYS A 325 -9.80 9.37 -1.26
CA CYS A 325 -9.13 8.30 -1.99
C CYS A 325 -8.72 7.19 -1.02
N VAL A 326 -9.09 5.94 -1.31
CA VAL A 326 -8.73 4.77 -0.52
C VAL A 326 -7.54 4.07 -1.18
N LEU A 327 -6.45 3.91 -0.44
CA LEU A 327 -5.25 3.21 -0.87
C LEU A 327 -5.11 1.89 -0.11
N PHE A 328 -4.89 0.80 -0.84
CA PHE A 328 -4.64 -0.51 -0.25
C PHE A 328 -3.16 -0.85 -0.34
N LEU A 329 -2.53 -1.13 0.80
CA LEU A 329 -1.17 -1.61 0.88
C LEU A 329 -1.16 -3.03 1.46
N ASN A 330 -0.32 -3.89 0.91
CA ASN A 330 0.01 -5.17 1.51
C ASN A 330 1.16 -4.98 2.48
N GLY A 331 1.06 -5.58 3.65
CA GLY A 331 2.10 -5.53 4.68
C GLY A 331 3.30 -6.44 4.42
N GLY A 332 3.41 -7.03 3.22
CA GLY A 332 4.50 -7.95 2.86
C GLY A 332 5.26 -7.53 1.62
#